data_0ec85cf364d930926fee40a8585b30f0
#
_entry.id   0ec85cf364d930926fee40a8585b30f0
#
_cell.length_a   1.000
_cell.length_b   1.000
_cell.length_c   1.000
_cell.angle_alpha   90.00
_cell.angle_beta   90.00
_cell.angle_gamma   90.00
#
_symmetry.space_group_name_H-M   'P 1'
#
loop_
_entity.id
_entity.type
_entity.pdbx_description
1 polymer ?
#
loop_
_entity_poly.entity_id
_entity_poly.type
_entity_poly.pdbx_seq_one_letter_code
_entity_poly.pdbx_strand_id
1 'polypeptide(L)'
;FVKICGWSTSQISRELFMQIKEEFGEIPKKIKLYNCVGGGSSSFGFWNEFIHYNKKQVEFIGVEAGGPKKSKRHAAPLTYGSKIGILHGAAQYVNQNKEGQIEETESISAGLDYPGVSPLHCFLKDTKRASYTAATDEEALDAYKLVTKYENLNPSLEPSHAFAVAISQIPKLSRDTIVIVNSCGDAHKDRDILKKRLGKYK
;
A
#
# COMPACT_ATOMS: atom_id res chain seq x y z
N PHE A 1 3.40 19.35 -1.17
CA PHE A 1 4.30 18.26 -0.78
C PHE A 1 3.97 16.98 -1.56
N VAL A 2 2.75 16.44 -1.46
CA VAL A 2 2.37 15.15 -2.12
C VAL A 2 2.58 15.16 -3.63
N LYS A 3 2.30 16.26 -4.33
CA LYS A 3 2.55 16.38 -5.78
C LYS A 3 4.04 16.26 -6.12
N ILE A 4 4.92 16.88 -5.33
CA ILE A 4 6.38 16.84 -5.57
C ILE A 4 6.90 15.42 -5.32
N CYS A 5 6.56 14.80 -4.19
CA CYS A 5 6.94 13.43 -3.88
C CYS A 5 6.34 12.44 -4.90
N GLY A 6 5.07 12.59 -5.27
CA GLY A 6 4.42 11.76 -6.28
C GLY A 6 5.07 11.91 -7.66
N TRP A 7 5.50 13.11 -8.05
CA TRP A 7 6.22 13.31 -9.29
C TRP A 7 7.59 12.61 -9.27
N SER A 8 8.36 12.72 -8.19
CA SER A 8 9.67 12.06 -8.09
C SER A 8 9.53 10.53 -8.09
N THR A 9 8.50 9.98 -7.42
CA THR A 9 8.24 8.54 -7.40
C THR A 9 7.55 8.03 -8.67
N SER A 10 7.03 8.91 -9.54
CA SER A 10 6.37 8.52 -10.80
C SER A 10 7.32 7.90 -11.84
N GLN A 11 8.64 8.03 -11.64
CA GLN A 11 9.62 7.32 -12.48
C GLN A 11 9.36 5.81 -12.46
N ILE A 12 8.98 5.25 -11.30
CA ILE A 12 8.63 3.83 -11.17
C ILE A 12 7.47 3.47 -12.11
N SER A 13 6.42 4.30 -12.16
CA SER A 13 5.27 4.03 -13.03
C SER A 13 5.60 4.17 -14.52
N ARG A 14 6.49 5.10 -14.88
CA ARG A 14 6.95 5.27 -16.27
C ARG A 14 7.75 4.07 -16.74
N GLU A 15 8.71 3.62 -15.94
CA GLU A 15 9.50 2.42 -16.25
C GLU A 15 8.58 1.19 -16.36
N LEU A 16 7.70 0.99 -15.39
CA LEU A 16 6.73 -0.10 -15.41
C LEU A 16 5.84 -0.06 -16.67
N PHE A 17 5.37 1.12 -17.03
CA PHE A 17 4.54 1.31 -18.23
C PHE A 17 5.29 0.92 -19.52
N MET A 18 6.56 1.30 -19.64
CA MET A 18 7.42 0.92 -20.76
C MET A 18 7.67 -0.58 -20.79
N GLN A 19 8.03 -1.17 -19.64
CA GLN A 19 8.26 -2.62 -19.52
C GLN A 19 7.02 -3.45 -19.89
N ILE A 20 5.83 -3.03 -19.43
CA ILE A 20 4.58 -3.70 -19.82
C ILE A 20 4.36 -3.63 -21.33
N LYS A 21 4.61 -2.48 -21.95
CA LYS A 21 4.48 -2.35 -23.41
C LYS A 21 5.50 -3.17 -24.19
N GLU A 22 6.72 -3.25 -23.69
CA GLU A 22 7.79 -4.06 -24.28
C GLU A 22 7.44 -5.56 -24.20
N GLU A 23 6.96 -6.03 -23.06
CA GLU A 23 6.63 -7.45 -22.83
C GLU A 23 5.35 -7.89 -23.55
N PHE A 24 4.29 -7.06 -23.54
CA PHE A 24 2.97 -7.43 -24.04
C PHE A 24 2.55 -6.73 -25.33
N GLY A 25 3.34 -5.80 -25.85
CA GLY A 25 2.99 -4.97 -27.03
C GLY A 25 1.97 -3.87 -26.72
N GLU A 26 1.04 -4.11 -25.80
CA GLU A 26 -0.01 -3.19 -25.35
C GLU A 26 -0.23 -3.30 -23.83
N ILE A 27 -1.03 -2.39 -23.29
CA ILE A 27 -1.43 -2.51 -21.87
C ILE A 27 -2.49 -3.62 -21.75
N PRO A 28 -2.21 -4.70 -20.99
CA PRO A 28 -3.12 -5.83 -20.81
C PRO A 28 -4.51 -5.41 -20.34
N LYS A 29 -5.53 -6.23 -20.67
CA LYS A 29 -6.93 -5.93 -20.35
C LYS A 29 -7.27 -6.00 -18.87
N LYS A 30 -6.44 -6.69 -18.07
CA LYS A 30 -6.65 -6.83 -16.62
C LYS A 30 -5.31 -6.73 -15.89
N ILE A 31 -5.11 -5.60 -15.24
CA ILE A 31 -3.94 -5.34 -14.40
C ILE A 31 -4.42 -4.95 -13.00
N LYS A 32 -3.78 -5.49 -11.98
CA LYS A 32 -3.95 -5.07 -10.58
C LYS A 32 -2.64 -4.54 -10.03
N LEU A 33 -2.64 -3.28 -9.62
CA LEU A 33 -1.48 -2.59 -9.05
C LEU A 33 -1.66 -2.44 -7.54
N TYR A 34 -0.88 -3.21 -6.77
CA TYR A 34 -0.89 -3.18 -5.32
C TYR A 34 0.22 -2.29 -4.79
N ASN A 35 -0.10 -1.42 -3.86
CA ASN A 35 0.90 -0.63 -3.12
C ASN A 35 0.46 -0.40 -1.68
N CYS A 36 1.43 -0.35 -0.77
CA CYS A 36 1.17 0.06 0.60
C CYS A 36 0.84 1.56 0.66
N VAL A 37 -0.02 1.95 1.59
CA VAL A 37 -0.50 3.32 1.76
C VAL A 37 -0.37 3.72 3.23
N GLY A 38 0.62 4.61 3.50
CA GLY A 38 0.65 5.44 4.69
C GLY A 38 0.17 6.85 4.32
N GLY A 39 1.07 7.83 4.20
CA GLY A 39 0.73 9.16 3.67
C GLY A 39 0.32 9.16 2.19
N GLY A 40 0.72 8.16 1.40
CA GLY A 40 0.22 7.89 0.05
C GLY A 40 1.06 8.46 -1.12
N SER A 41 2.25 9.02 -0.87
CA SER A 41 3.10 9.55 -1.94
C SER A 41 3.64 8.47 -2.87
N SER A 42 4.10 7.35 -2.32
CA SER A 42 4.61 6.21 -3.09
C SER A 42 3.55 5.61 -4.01
N SER A 43 2.37 5.32 -3.46
CA SER A 43 1.26 4.74 -4.22
C SER A 43 0.74 5.67 -5.31
N PHE A 44 0.66 6.97 -5.04
CA PHE A 44 0.27 7.94 -6.05
C PHE A 44 1.29 7.99 -7.21
N GLY A 45 2.58 8.00 -6.92
CA GLY A 45 3.63 7.95 -7.94
C GLY A 45 3.60 6.65 -8.75
N PHE A 46 3.42 5.51 -8.07
CA PHE A 46 3.33 4.19 -8.72
C PHE A 46 2.13 4.03 -9.66
N TRP A 47 0.99 4.70 -9.36
CA TRP A 47 -0.21 4.64 -10.20
C TRP A 47 -0.27 5.72 -11.27
N ASN A 48 0.65 6.68 -11.28
CA ASN A 48 0.56 7.92 -12.06
C ASN A 48 0.32 7.70 -13.57
N GLU A 49 1.11 6.87 -14.23
CA GLU A 49 0.99 6.61 -15.67
C GLU A 49 -0.29 5.82 -16.03
N PHE A 50 -0.91 5.18 -15.03
CA PHE A 50 -2.10 4.37 -15.21
C PHE A 50 -3.40 5.06 -14.79
N ILE A 51 -3.34 6.30 -14.29
CA ILE A 51 -4.48 7.00 -13.69
C ILE A 51 -5.65 7.17 -14.67
N HIS A 52 -5.36 7.34 -15.96
CA HIS A 52 -6.34 7.57 -17.02
C HIS A 52 -6.97 6.30 -17.57
N TYR A 53 -6.43 5.14 -17.23
CA TYR A 53 -7.00 3.87 -17.68
C TYR A 53 -8.29 3.55 -16.94
N ASN A 54 -9.22 2.89 -17.64
CA ASN A 54 -10.46 2.43 -17.03
C ASN A 54 -10.18 1.48 -15.86
N LYS A 55 -10.93 1.64 -14.76
CA LYS A 55 -10.81 0.79 -13.57
C LYS A 55 -10.98 -0.71 -13.89
N LYS A 56 -11.80 -1.07 -14.89
CA LYS A 56 -11.96 -2.47 -15.30
C LYS A 56 -10.70 -3.04 -15.96
N GLN A 57 -9.86 -2.20 -16.53
CA GLN A 57 -8.59 -2.58 -17.14
C GLN A 57 -7.44 -2.50 -16.14
N VAL A 58 -7.30 -1.38 -15.42
CA VAL A 58 -6.24 -1.19 -14.43
C VAL A 58 -6.85 -0.84 -13.08
N GLU A 59 -6.80 -1.79 -12.16
CA GLU A 59 -7.31 -1.65 -10.81
C GLU A 59 -6.20 -1.25 -9.84
N PHE A 60 -6.44 -0.22 -9.02
CA PHE A 60 -5.55 0.24 -7.97
C PHE A 60 -5.99 -0.30 -6.62
N ILE A 61 -5.09 -0.99 -5.93
CA ILE A 61 -5.34 -1.54 -4.60
C ILE A 61 -4.33 -0.93 -3.63
N GLY A 62 -4.83 -0.04 -2.78
CA GLY A 62 -4.07 0.53 -1.68
C GLY A 62 -4.20 -0.35 -0.44
N VAL A 63 -3.07 -0.69 0.16
CA VAL A 63 -3.04 -1.51 1.37
C VAL A 63 -2.50 -0.70 2.53
N GLU A 64 -3.34 -0.49 3.52
CA GLU A 64 -3.03 0.23 4.75
C GLU A 64 -2.61 -0.74 5.86
N ALA A 65 -2.02 -0.22 6.94
CA ALA A 65 -1.64 -1.02 8.09
C ALA A 65 -2.84 -1.24 9.03
N GLY A 66 -3.27 -2.49 9.14
CA GLY A 66 -4.34 -2.92 10.01
C GLY A 66 -3.96 -3.04 11.48
N GLY A 67 -2.68 -2.87 11.80
CA GLY A 67 -2.15 -3.02 13.14
C GLY A 67 -2.08 -4.47 13.62
N PRO A 68 -1.72 -4.68 14.89
CA PRO A 68 -1.69 -6.03 15.49
C PRO A 68 -3.10 -6.62 15.60
N LYS A 69 -3.27 -7.91 15.29
CA LYS A 69 -4.59 -8.60 15.36
C LYS A 69 -5.31 -8.46 16.71
N LYS A 70 -4.55 -8.34 17.79
CA LYS A 70 -5.09 -8.22 19.16
C LYS A 70 -5.37 -6.78 19.59
N SER A 71 -4.95 -5.80 18.81
CA SER A 71 -5.16 -4.38 19.08
C SER A 71 -6.34 -3.84 18.26
N LYS A 72 -7.01 -2.82 18.80
CA LYS A 72 -7.98 -2.04 18.02
C LYS A 72 -7.33 -0.85 17.34
N ARG A 73 -6.04 -0.61 17.58
CA ARG A 73 -5.28 0.47 16.97
C ARG A 73 -4.82 0.03 15.58
N HIS A 74 -5.02 0.89 14.62
CA HIS A 74 -4.65 0.67 13.24
C HIS A 74 -4.25 1.99 12.57
N ALA A 75 -3.54 1.93 11.47
CA ALA A 75 -3.20 3.08 10.63
C ALA A 75 -3.88 2.94 9.24
N ALA A 76 -5.20 2.72 9.25
CA ALA A 76 -5.99 2.39 8.07
C ALA A 76 -7.27 3.24 7.96
N PRO A 77 -7.14 4.59 7.85
CA PRO A 77 -8.30 5.48 7.82
C PRO A 77 -9.21 5.28 6.61
N LEU A 78 -8.68 4.88 5.47
CA LEU A 78 -9.50 4.62 4.28
C LEU A 78 -10.25 3.29 4.36
N THR A 79 -9.66 2.28 4.96
CA THR A 79 -10.26 0.93 5.03
C THR A 79 -11.35 0.86 6.08
N TYR A 80 -11.11 1.40 7.26
CA TYR A 80 -12.03 1.25 8.42
C TYR A 80 -12.99 2.42 8.62
N GLY A 81 -13.09 3.31 7.61
CA GLY A 81 -14.17 4.31 7.58
C GLY A 81 -13.98 5.48 8.53
N SER A 82 -12.77 5.94 8.72
CA SER A 82 -12.48 7.14 9.52
C SER A 82 -13.22 8.38 9.00
N LYS A 83 -13.45 9.35 9.89
CA LYS A 83 -14.11 10.59 9.54
C LYS A 83 -13.16 11.57 8.87
N ILE A 84 -13.69 12.54 8.15
CA ILE A 84 -12.93 13.66 7.64
C ILE A 84 -12.53 14.55 8.81
N GLY A 85 -11.24 14.88 8.87
CA GLY A 85 -10.66 15.80 9.84
C GLY A 85 -9.56 16.65 9.20
N ILE A 86 -9.01 17.56 9.97
CA ILE A 86 -7.89 18.40 9.54
C ILE A 86 -6.62 17.87 10.21
N LEU A 87 -5.66 17.43 9.40
CA LEU A 87 -4.36 17.01 9.87
C LEU A 87 -3.27 17.60 8.98
N HIS A 88 -2.24 18.21 9.58
CA HIS A 88 -1.17 18.91 8.88
C HIS A 88 -1.67 19.93 7.83
N GLY A 89 -2.74 20.66 8.15
CA GLY A 89 -3.31 21.71 7.31
C GLY A 89 -4.13 21.24 6.11
N ALA A 90 -4.49 19.94 6.04
CA ALA A 90 -5.28 19.39 4.95
C ALA A 90 -6.50 18.63 5.46
N ALA A 91 -7.64 18.78 4.79
CA ALA A 91 -8.81 17.94 5.00
C ALA A 91 -8.57 16.55 4.42
N GLN A 92 -8.72 15.52 5.23
CA GLN A 92 -8.44 14.14 4.85
C GLN A 92 -9.17 13.16 5.75
N TYR A 93 -9.24 11.88 5.38
CA TYR A 93 -9.68 10.83 6.30
C TYR A 93 -8.63 10.65 7.40
N VAL A 94 -9.06 10.65 8.66
CA VAL A 94 -8.20 10.59 9.83
C VAL A 94 -8.79 9.64 10.87
N ASN A 95 -7.93 8.85 11.51
CA ASN A 95 -8.30 8.12 12.71
C ASN A 95 -8.52 9.12 13.86
N GLN A 96 -9.75 9.26 14.30
CA GLN A 96 -10.14 10.20 15.34
C GLN A 96 -11.26 9.64 16.21
N ASN A 97 -11.27 10.02 17.46
CA ASN A 97 -12.30 9.65 18.42
C ASN A 97 -13.61 10.45 18.19
N LYS A 98 -14.60 10.27 19.09
CA LYS A 98 -15.90 10.94 18.97
C LYS A 98 -15.80 12.45 19.13
N GLU A 99 -14.82 12.92 19.86
CA GLU A 99 -14.53 14.33 20.14
C GLU A 99 -13.70 14.99 19.03
N GLY A 100 -13.30 14.23 18.00
CA GLY A 100 -12.49 14.73 16.87
C GLY A 100 -10.98 14.77 17.15
N GLN A 101 -10.53 14.22 18.27
CA GLN A 101 -9.10 14.11 18.57
C GLN A 101 -8.48 12.96 17.80
N ILE A 102 -7.26 13.18 17.30
CA ILE A 102 -6.50 12.15 16.59
C ILE A 102 -6.21 10.97 17.54
N GLU A 103 -6.57 9.77 17.11
CA GLU A 103 -6.25 8.55 17.84
C GLU A 103 -4.83 8.07 17.52
N GLU A 104 -4.20 7.48 18.55
CA GLU A 104 -2.91 6.80 18.35
C GLU A 104 -3.08 5.62 17.42
N THR A 105 -2.14 5.50 16.49
CA THR A 105 -2.04 4.37 15.57
C THR A 105 -1.03 3.35 16.07
N GLU A 106 -1.07 2.16 15.51
CA GLU A 106 -0.11 1.10 15.79
C GLU A 106 0.14 0.29 14.52
N SER A 107 1.41 0.19 14.14
CA SER A 107 1.87 -0.64 13.04
C SER A 107 3.30 -1.11 13.28
N ILE A 108 3.59 -2.34 12.90
CA ILE A 108 4.96 -2.85 12.86
C ILE A 108 5.83 -2.09 11.84
N SER A 109 5.20 -1.48 10.85
CA SER A 109 5.85 -0.69 9.80
C SER A 109 5.80 0.80 10.15
N ALA A 110 6.97 1.39 10.46
CA ALA A 110 7.06 2.80 10.80
C ALA A 110 6.59 3.73 9.67
N GLY A 111 6.79 3.34 8.41
CA GLY A 111 6.37 4.14 7.25
C GLY A 111 4.87 4.11 6.99
N LEU A 112 4.11 3.19 7.60
CA LEU A 112 2.66 3.12 7.53
C LEU A 112 1.96 3.58 8.80
N ASP A 113 2.70 3.79 9.88
CA ASP A 113 2.15 4.19 11.19
C ASP A 113 1.81 5.68 11.20
N TYR A 114 0.67 6.01 10.58
CA TYR A 114 0.21 7.38 10.39
C TYR A 114 -1.32 7.44 10.44
N PRO A 115 -1.91 8.36 11.24
CA PRO A 115 -3.36 8.38 11.49
C PRO A 115 -4.19 9.01 10.36
N GLY A 116 -3.57 9.52 9.32
CA GLY A 116 -4.23 10.17 8.20
C GLY A 116 -3.76 9.63 6.86
N VAL A 117 -4.23 10.25 5.78
CA VAL A 117 -3.83 9.90 4.41
C VAL A 117 -3.98 11.12 3.51
N SER A 118 -3.16 11.20 2.46
CA SER A 118 -3.23 12.30 1.50
C SER A 118 -4.64 12.56 0.97
N PRO A 119 -5.07 13.83 0.81
CA PRO A 119 -6.32 14.19 0.15
C PRO A 119 -6.51 13.58 -1.25
N LEU A 120 -5.42 13.29 -1.96
CA LEU A 120 -5.48 12.60 -3.25
C LEU A 120 -6.03 11.19 -3.11
N HIS A 121 -5.63 10.45 -2.07
CA HIS A 121 -6.17 9.12 -1.81
C HIS A 121 -7.62 9.16 -1.32
N CYS A 122 -8.01 10.20 -0.57
CA CYS A 122 -9.40 10.44 -0.22
C CYS A 122 -10.25 10.60 -1.49
N PHE A 123 -9.80 11.44 -2.42
CA PHE A 123 -10.46 11.63 -3.72
C PHE A 123 -10.54 10.32 -4.53
N LEU A 124 -9.46 9.55 -4.62
CA LEU A 124 -9.45 8.26 -5.34
C LEU A 124 -10.41 7.23 -4.71
N LYS A 125 -10.57 7.24 -3.39
CA LYS A 125 -11.57 6.43 -2.68
C LYS A 125 -12.98 6.87 -3.00
N ASP A 126 -13.30 8.16 -2.84
CA ASP A 126 -14.64 8.71 -2.99
C ASP A 126 -15.14 8.58 -4.42
N THR A 127 -14.27 8.77 -5.40
CA THR A 127 -14.56 8.53 -6.82
C THR A 127 -14.53 7.05 -7.22
N LYS A 128 -14.24 6.15 -6.27
CA LYS A 128 -14.10 4.71 -6.51
C LYS A 128 -13.04 4.35 -7.57
N ARG A 129 -12.08 5.26 -7.82
CA ARG A 129 -10.98 5.00 -8.77
C ARG A 129 -9.99 3.99 -8.19
N ALA A 130 -9.74 4.03 -6.90
CA ALA A 130 -8.95 3.05 -6.18
C ALA A 130 -9.79 2.32 -5.13
N SER A 131 -9.39 1.10 -4.80
CA SER A 131 -9.92 0.30 -3.70
C SER A 131 -8.90 0.25 -2.58
N TYR A 132 -9.37 0.25 -1.32
CA TYR A 132 -8.49 0.20 -0.16
C TYR A 132 -8.85 -0.95 0.74
N THR A 133 -7.85 -1.55 1.31
CA THR A 133 -7.94 -2.64 2.28
C THR A 133 -6.77 -2.55 3.25
N ALA A 134 -6.76 -3.36 4.30
CA ALA A 134 -5.68 -3.38 5.25
C ALA A 134 -5.13 -4.79 5.43
N ALA A 135 -3.87 -4.88 5.79
CA ALA A 135 -3.23 -6.09 6.28
C ALA A 135 -2.76 -5.89 7.72
N THR A 136 -2.87 -6.91 8.54
CA THR A 136 -2.35 -6.88 9.92
C THR A 136 -0.83 -7.04 9.95
N ASP A 137 -0.22 -6.70 11.09
CA ASP A 137 1.21 -6.88 11.31
C ASP A 137 1.64 -8.34 11.11
N GLU A 138 0.82 -9.29 11.56
CA GLU A 138 1.10 -10.72 11.42
C GLU A 138 1.04 -11.17 9.96
N GLU A 139 0.05 -10.69 9.20
CA GLU A 139 -0.06 -10.98 7.78
C GLU A 139 1.11 -10.39 6.98
N ALA A 140 1.56 -9.19 7.33
CA ALA A 140 2.74 -8.57 6.72
C ALA A 140 4.02 -9.36 7.02
N LEU A 141 4.21 -9.82 8.26
CA LEU A 141 5.35 -10.67 8.63
C LEU A 141 5.34 -12.02 7.91
N ASP A 142 4.18 -12.63 7.75
CA ASP A 142 4.07 -13.90 7.02
C ASP A 142 4.33 -13.71 5.53
N ALA A 143 3.84 -12.64 4.93
CA ALA A 143 4.17 -12.27 3.55
C ALA A 143 5.67 -11.98 3.36
N TYR A 144 6.31 -11.25 4.28
CA TYR A 144 7.75 -11.04 4.29
C TYR A 144 8.51 -12.37 4.21
N LYS A 145 8.16 -13.35 5.08
CA LYS A 145 8.80 -14.67 5.08
C LYS A 145 8.63 -15.41 3.75
N LEU A 146 7.43 -15.38 3.18
CA LEU A 146 7.12 -16.04 1.91
C LEU A 146 7.92 -15.43 0.75
N VAL A 147 7.89 -14.11 0.62
CA VAL A 147 8.60 -13.39 -0.45
C VAL A 147 10.12 -13.59 -0.32
N THR A 148 10.66 -13.49 0.91
CA THR A 148 12.08 -13.73 1.14
C THR A 148 12.49 -15.16 0.79
N LYS A 149 11.63 -16.14 1.13
CA LYS A 149 11.92 -17.56 0.91
C LYS A 149 11.86 -17.96 -0.56
N TYR A 150 10.84 -17.48 -1.29
CA TYR A 150 10.56 -18.00 -2.63
C TYR A 150 11.07 -17.10 -3.75
N GLU A 151 11.11 -15.78 -3.52
CA GLU A 151 11.57 -14.81 -4.52
C GLU A 151 12.99 -14.30 -4.25
N ASN A 152 13.60 -14.68 -3.11
CA ASN A 152 14.90 -14.17 -2.66
C ASN A 152 14.96 -12.63 -2.58
N LEU A 153 13.82 -11.98 -2.41
CA LEU A 153 13.71 -10.55 -2.17
C LEU A 153 13.69 -10.27 -0.67
N ASN A 154 14.14 -9.09 -0.28
CA ASN A 154 14.15 -8.65 1.11
C ASN A 154 13.28 -7.37 1.29
N PRO A 155 11.95 -7.46 1.09
CA PRO A 155 11.08 -6.29 1.12
C PRO A 155 10.98 -5.71 2.52
N SER A 156 10.91 -4.39 2.64
CA SER A 156 10.60 -3.77 3.94
C SER A 156 9.19 -4.12 4.41
N LEU A 157 8.88 -3.79 5.66
CA LEU A 157 7.58 -4.11 6.25
C LEU A 157 6.42 -3.33 5.58
N GLU A 158 6.68 -2.16 4.98
CA GLU A 158 5.69 -1.42 4.23
C GLU A 158 5.15 -2.24 3.04
N PRO A 159 5.95 -2.60 2.02
CA PRO A 159 5.44 -3.40 0.91
C PRO A 159 5.01 -4.81 1.32
N SER A 160 5.48 -5.33 2.47
CA SER A 160 5.03 -6.62 2.99
C SER A 160 3.52 -6.63 3.29
N HIS A 161 2.90 -5.50 3.67
CA HIS A 161 1.46 -5.37 3.77
C HIS A 161 0.78 -5.53 2.40
N ALA A 162 1.34 -4.92 1.35
CA ALA A 162 0.81 -5.05 0.00
C ALA A 162 0.97 -6.49 -0.55
N PHE A 163 2.10 -7.13 -0.28
CA PHE A 163 2.32 -8.55 -0.61
C PHE A 163 1.31 -9.46 0.09
N ALA A 164 1.01 -9.22 1.37
CA ALA A 164 0.04 -10.03 2.12
C ALA A 164 -1.33 -10.06 1.44
N VAL A 165 -1.82 -8.90 1.05
CA VAL A 165 -3.11 -8.79 0.36
C VAL A 165 -3.04 -9.40 -1.05
N ALA A 166 -1.99 -9.12 -1.83
CA ALA A 166 -1.83 -9.69 -3.16
C ALA A 166 -1.81 -11.22 -3.11
N ILE A 167 -0.99 -11.82 -2.24
CA ILE A 167 -0.88 -13.27 -2.06
C ILE A 167 -2.25 -13.90 -1.71
N SER A 168 -3.02 -13.25 -0.83
CA SER A 168 -4.35 -13.75 -0.43
C SER A 168 -5.40 -13.68 -1.54
N GLN A 169 -5.25 -12.75 -2.49
CA GLN A 169 -6.21 -12.51 -3.56
C GLN A 169 -5.87 -13.26 -4.86
N ILE A 170 -4.59 -13.47 -5.17
CA ILE A 170 -4.12 -14.11 -6.41
C ILE A 170 -4.85 -15.44 -6.71
N PRO A 171 -5.07 -16.37 -5.75
CA PRO A 171 -5.75 -17.62 -6.03
C PRO A 171 -7.19 -17.49 -6.53
N LYS A 172 -7.80 -16.31 -6.34
CA LYS A 172 -9.20 -16.02 -6.72
C LYS A 172 -9.29 -15.25 -8.04
N LEU A 173 -8.16 -14.86 -8.62
CA LEU A 173 -8.11 -14.08 -9.84
C LEU A 173 -8.16 -14.99 -11.08
N SER A 174 -8.62 -14.43 -12.18
CA SER A 174 -8.51 -15.09 -13.48
C SER A 174 -7.04 -15.15 -13.93
N ARG A 175 -6.66 -16.22 -14.63
CA ARG A 175 -5.27 -16.45 -15.07
C ARG A 175 -4.72 -15.40 -16.03
N ASP A 176 -5.59 -14.63 -16.67
CA ASP A 176 -5.26 -13.53 -17.57
C ASP A 176 -5.03 -12.20 -16.84
N THR A 177 -5.07 -12.20 -15.50
CA THR A 177 -4.83 -11.00 -14.68
C THR A 177 -3.35 -10.85 -14.38
N ILE A 178 -2.79 -9.72 -14.79
CA ILE A 178 -1.42 -9.32 -14.40
C ILE A 178 -1.49 -8.68 -13.02
N VAL A 179 -0.71 -9.21 -12.09
CA VAL A 179 -0.61 -8.69 -10.71
C VAL A 179 0.77 -8.08 -10.52
N ILE A 180 0.82 -6.83 -10.11
CA ILE A 180 2.05 -6.10 -9.87
C ILE A 180 2.00 -5.52 -8.46
N VAL A 181 3.03 -5.80 -7.66
CA VAL A 181 3.20 -5.28 -6.31
C VAL A 181 4.43 -4.39 -6.28
N ASN A 182 4.28 -3.15 -5.85
CA ASN A 182 5.41 -2.25 -5.69
C ASN A 182 6.22 -2.60 -4.43
N SER A 183 7.42 -3.14 -4.62
CA SER A 183 8.38 -3.38 -3.53
C SER A 183 9.19 -2.10 -3.26
N CYS A 184 8.56 -1.13 -2.62
CA CYS A 184 9.06 0.24 -2.47
C CYS A 184 10.10 0.44 -1.35
N GLY A 185 10.66 -0.61 -0.78
CA GLY A 185 11.67 -0.53 0.27
C GLY A 185 12.35 -1.85 0.58
N ASP A 186 13.56 -1.75 1.14
CA ASP A 186 14.35 -2.89 1.60
C ASP A 186 14.29 -3.04 3.12
N ALA A 187 14.32 -4.28 3.62
CA ALA A 187 14.16 -4.63 5.03
C ALA A 187 15.36 -4.30 5.93
N HIS A 188 16.46 -3.79 5.38
CA HIS A 188 17.61 -3.40 6.23
C HIS A 188 17.24 -2.42 7.34
N LYS A 189 16.34 -1.48 7.05
CA LYS A 189 15.83 -0.54 8.03
C LYS A 189 14.97 -1.18 9.13
N ASP A 190 14.39 -2.35 8.86
CA ASP A 190 13.48 -3.08 9.75
C ASP A 190 14.19 -4.20 10.53
N ARG A 191 15.52 -4.30 10.39
CA ARG A 191 16.34 -5.38 10.93
C ARG A 191 16.06 -5.70 12.40
N ASP A 192 15.98 -4.69 13.25
CA ASP A 192 15.79 -4.91 14.69
C ASP A 192 14.39 -5.40 15.02
N ILE A 193 13.38 -4.90 14.31
CA ILE A 193 12.01 -5.36 14.42
C ILE A 193 11.91 -6.82 13.96
N LEU A 194 12.50 -7.15 12.81
CA LEU A 194 12.48 -8.50 12.25
C LEU A 194 13.22 -9.50 13.16
N LYS A 195 14.36 -9.12 13.73
CA LYS A 195 15.05 -9.93 14.73
C LYS A 195 14.18 -10.19 15.95
N LYS A 196 13.53 -9.17 16.48
CA LYS A 196 12.66 -9.29 17.65
C LYS A 196 11.45 -10.16 17.38
N ARG A 197 10.85 -10.06 16.20
CA ARG A 197 9.59 -10.74 15.85
C ARG A 197 9.81 -12.15 15.28
N LEU A 198 10.90 -12.39 14.57
CA LEU A 198 11.17 -13.65 13.86
C LEU A 198 12.35 -14.44 14.43
N GLY A 199 13.08 -13.89 15.40
CA GLY A 199 14.26 -14.51 16.00
C GLY A 199 15.50 -14.55 15.08
N LYS A 200 15.38 -14.14 13.82
CA LYS A 200 16.47 -14.08 12.84
C LYS A 200 16.16 -13.06 11.75
N TYR A 201 17.21 -12.50 11.22
CA TYR A 201 17.21 -11.64 10.05
C TYR A 201 18.21 -12.24 9.04
N LYS A 202 17.81 -12.41 7.79
CA LYS A 202 18.71 -12.86 6.71
C LYS A 202 19.46 -11.68 6.09
#